data_fb8ba0c499ce9a573a9ea2427888b936
#
_entry.id   fb8ba0c499ce9a573a9ea2427888b936
#
_cell.length_a   1.000
_cell.length_b   1.000
_cell.length_c   1.000
_cell.angle_alpha   90.00
_cell.angle_beta   90.00
_cell.angle_gamma   90.00
#
_symmetry.space_group_name_H-M   'P 1'
#
loop_
_entity.id
_entity.type
_entity.pdbx_description
1 polymer ?
#
loop_
_entity_poly.entity_id
_entity_poly.type
_entity_poly.pdbx_seq_one_letter_code
_entity_poly.pdbx_strand_id
1 'polypeptide(L)'
;MLDTPPLRLVFRPARWEIEVFHQQQSVLGYAMSPFLPRPHVRGLHTLAGDSLLPETPADSAQPRGLTFGFSVNGTNFWDEVPPVGAQFPSPLPVRFLGRTPTGLPYAFFRHSVLWLDPTNRTAPQPVPLALLTEERALTLTVDKAEGELALHWRSAFAVGDAAGAKAVLTGGPDHGLILPLPEDRAGRVRHVRAGTSPPPGEPGPHESDARWIATHHERDGRAFMTVVMVGPRNAGTPRFVIRSTPQPSVAATQSLDRTPLEYRAGQTFRLDYLVLAYDRPRSPAELEDRYRRWTAEIQTAADGPR
;
A
#
# COMPACT_ATOMS: atom_id res chain seq x y z
N MET A 1 6.02 -34.73 -15.39
CA MET A 1 6.63 -33.48 -14.93
C MET A 1 5.77 -32.96 -13.78
N LEU A 2 6.34 -32.77 -12.61
CA LEU A 2 5.62 -32.09 -11.52
C LEU A 2 5.49 -30.64 -11.93
N ASP A 3 4.26 -30.15 -12.11
CA ASP A 3 3.99 -28.74 -12.40
C ASP A 3 4.55 -27.89 -11.26
N THR A 4 5.56 -27.08 -11.56
CA THR A 4 6.08 -26.10 -10.60
C THR A 4 4.93 -25.20 -10.18
N PRO A 5 4.64 -25.03 -8.88
CA PRO A 5 3.56 -24.18 -8.46
C PRO A 5 3.76 -22.77 -9.03
N PRO A 6 2.70 -22.13 -9.55
CA PRO A 6 2.81 -20.84 -10.25
C PRO A 6 3.33 -19.73 -9.34
N LEU A 7 3.13 -19.86 -8.02
CA LEU A 7 3.65 -18.94 -7.01
C LEU A 7 4.43 -19.70 -5.94
N ARG A 8 5.46 -19.05 -5.41
CA ARG A 8 6.23 -19.49 -4.24
C ARG A 8 6.33 -18.32 -3.26
N LEU A 9 5.98 -18.56 -2.01
CA LEU A 9 6.08 -17.60 -0.92
C LEU A 9 7.19 -18.03 0.03
N VAL A 10 8.14 -17.13 0.31
CA VAL A 10 9.29 -17.36 1.18
C VAL A 10 9.29 -16.33 2.30
N PHE A 11 9.32 -16.77 3.54
CA PHE A 11 9.59 -15.92 4.69
C PHE A 11 11.03 -16.13 5.16
N ARG A 12 11.77 -15.04 5.35
CA ARG A 12 13.15 -15.01 5.84
C ARG A 12 13.18 -14.36 7.23
N PRO A 13 13.02 -15.15 8.32
CA PRO A 13 12.89 -14.58 9.67
C PRO A 13 14.11 -13.78 10.08
N ALA A 14 15.32 -14.19 9.72
CA ALA A 14 16.54 -13.46 10.04
C ALA A 14 16.64 -12.05 9.41
N ARG A 15 15.88 -11.82 8.34
CA ARG A 15 15.81 -10.52 7.63
C ARG A 15 14.49 -9.80 7.85
N TRP A 16 13.51 -10.46 8.47
CA TRP A 16 12.14 -9.95 8.59
C TRP A 16 11.52 -9.62 7.23
N GLU A 17 11.67 -10.52 6.29
CA GLU A 17 11.25 -10.31 4.91
C GLU A 17 10.35 -11.43 4.41
N ILE A 18 9.34 -11.05 3.61
CA ILE A 18 8.53 -11.96 2.81
C ILE A 18 8.81 -11.67 1.35
N GLU A 19 9.06 -12.73 0.59
CA GLU A 19 9.21 -12.65 -0.87
C GLU A 19 8.20 -13.57 -1.55
N VAL A 20 7.56 -13.05 -2.59
CA VAL A 20 6.70 -13.86 -3.48
C VAL A 20 7.36 -13.93 -4.84
N PHE A 21 7.46 -15.15 -5.33
CA PHE A 21 8.01 -15.46 -6.64
C PHE A 21 6.90 -15.98 -7.55
N HIS A 22 6.85 -15.46 -8.77
CA HIS A 22 6.13 -16.05 -9.87
C HIS A 22 7.15 -16.78 -10.75
N GLN A 23 7.02 -18.11 -10.85
CA GLN A 23 8.08 -18.95 -11.42
C GLN A 23 9.41 -18.76 -10.65
N GLN A 24 10.44 -18.21 -11.30
CA GLN A 24 11.76 -17.94 -10.69
C GLN A 24 11.99 -16.46 -10.36
N GLN A 25 11.09 -15.58 -10.81
CA GLN A 25 11.20 -14.13 -10.65
C GLN A 25 10.54 -13.67 -9.36
N SER A 26 11.24 -12.85 -8.58
CA SER A 26 10.62 -12.14 -7.45
C SER A 26 9.67 -11.07 -7.98
N VAL A 27 8.39 -11.16 -7.63
CA VAL A 27 7.35 -10.20 -8.04
C VAL A 27 6.92 -9.30 -6.90
N LEU A 28 7.15 -9.72 -5.65
CA LEU A 28 6.89 -8.92 -4.45
C LEU A 28 7.98 -9.18 -3.41
N GLY A 29 8.53 -8.11 -2.84
CA GLY A 29 9.34 -8.12 -1.64
C GLY A 29 8.71 -7.24 -0.56
N TYR A 30 8.49 -7.77 0.65
CA TYR A 30 7.90 -7.06 1.77
C TYR A 30 8.86 -7.08 2.96
N ALA A 31 9.24 -5.91 3.45
CA ALA A 31 10.10 -5.73 4.62
C ALA A 31 9.23 -5.41 5.85
N MET A 32 9.43 -6.15 6.93
CA MET A 32 8.70 -5.99 8.18
C MET A 32 9.63 -6.01 9.42
N SER A 33 10.84 -5.48 9.26
CA SER A 33 11.79 -5.42 10.36
C SER A 33 11.32 -4.43 11.45
N PRO A 34 11.41 -4.80 12.73
CA PRO A 34 11.10 -3.90 13.85
C PRO A 34 12.11 -2.74 13.99
N PHE A 35 13.22 -2.79 13.26
CA PHE A 35 14.24 -1.74 13.21
C PHE A 35 13.97 -0.71 12.11
N LEU A 36 12.93 -0.93 11.30
CA LEU A 36 12.47 0.05 10.32
C LEU A 36 11.38 0.93 10.93
N PRO A 37 11.23 2.18 10.49
CA PRO A 37 10.14 3.05 10.94
C PRO A 37 8.76 2.43 10.72
N ARG A 38 8.62 1.65 9.65
CA ARG A 38 7.37 0.96 9.28
C ARG A 38 7.60 -0.19 8.30
N PRO A 39 6.73 -1.22 8.33
CA PRO A 39 6.72 -2.25 7.30
C PRO A 39 6.29 -1.68 5.94
N HIS A 40 6.92 -2.15 4.85
CA HIS A 40 6.66 -1.65 3.50
C HIS A 40 6.94 -2.70 2.41
N VAL A 41 6.35 -2.52 1.23
CA VAL A 41 6.72 -3.28 0.03
C VAL A 41 7.97 -2.66 -0.56
N ARG A 42 9.09 -3.37 -0.47
CA ARG A 42 10.41 -2.92 -0.95
C ARG A 42 10.68 -3.25 -2.42
N GLY A 43 9.91 -4.18 -2.98
CA GLY A 43 10.00 -4.60 -4.38
C GLY A 43 8.62 -4.98 -4.91
N LEU A 44 8.28 -4.48 -6.07
CA LEU A 44 7.06 -4.83 -6.81
C LEU A 44 7.39 -4.78 -8.28
N HIS A 45 7.06 -5.86 -9.02
CA HIS A 45 7.43 -5.98 -10.43
C HIS A 45 6.23 -6.43 -11.25
N THR A 46 6.22 -6.07 -12.53
CA THR A 46 5.31 -6.67 -13.52
C THR A 46 5.65 -8.14 -13.71
N LEU A 47 4.79 -8.89 -14.38
CA LEU A 47 5.08 -10.30 -14.73
C LEU A 47 6.21 -10.40 -15.77
N ALA A 48 6.44 -9.35 -16.55
CA ALA A 48 7.54 -9.22 -17.50
C ALA A 48 8.88 -8.80 -16.84
N GLY A 49 8.88 -8.44 -15.54
CA GLY A 49 10.09 -8.13 -14.78
C GLY A 49 10.39 -6.65 -14.58
N ASP A 50 9.54 -5.75 -15.05
CA ASP A 50 9.76 -4.33 -14.87
C ASP A 50 9.52 -3.91 -13.43
N SER A 51 10.48 -3.24 -12.80
CA SER A 51 10.32 -2.70 -11.45
C SER A 51 9.37 -1.52 -11.45
N LEU A 52 8.38 -1.54 -10.56
CA LEU A 52 7.41 -0.48 -10.32
C LEU A 52 7.84 0.50 -9.23
N LEU A 53 8.88 0.15 -8.48
CA LEU A 53 9.41 0.95 -7.40
C LEU A 53 10.81 1.45 -7.79
N PRO A 54 11.21 2.65 -7.32
CA PRO A 54 12.56 3.14 -7.52
C PRO A 54 13.57 2.26 -6.78
N GLU A 55 14.78 2.18 -7.32
CA GLU A 55 15.93 1.67 -6.58
C GLU A 55 16.31 2.72 -5.53
N THR A 56 15.91 2.49 -4.29
CA THR A 56 16.17 3.44 -3.20
C THR A 56 17.48 3.06 -2.52
N PRO A 57 18.49 3.95 -2.51
CA PRO A 57 19.71 3.75 -1.73
C PRO A 57 19.39 3.56 -0.24
N ALA A 58 20.19 2.74 0.45
CA ALA A 58 19.95 2.38 1.85
C ALA A 58 19.97 3.57 2.83
N ASP A 59 20.63 4.65 2.44
CA ASP A 59 20.82 5.91 3.18
C ASP A 59 19.85 7.03 2.76
N SER A 60 18.92 6.74 1.85
CA SER A 60 17.93 7.73 1.40
C SER A 60 16.92 8.05 2.49
N ALA A 61 16.63 9.34 2.69
CA ALA A 61 15.53 9.83 3.51
C ALA A 61 14.14 9.69 2.85
N GLN A 62 14.09 9.15 1.64
CA GLN A 62 12.86 9.00 0.86
C GLN A 62 12.12 7.70 1.22
N PRO A 63 10.79 7.62 0.99
CA PRO A 63 10.03 6.39 1.20
C PRO A 63 10.66 5.20 0.47
N ARG A 64 11.00 4.15 1.21
CA ARG A 64 11.74 2.97 0.71
C ARG A 64 10.88 1.99 -0.07
N GLY A 65 9.75 2.42 -0.62
CA GLY A 65 8.84 1.58 -1.38
C GLY A 65 7.38 1.92 -1.14
N LEU A 66 6.46 1.02 -1.51
CA LEU A 66 5.05 1.20 -1.23
C LEU A 66 4.82 1.11 0.28
N THR A 67 4.40 2.21 0.88
CA THR A 67 4.30 2.39 2.33
C THR A 67 2.99 3.06 2.72
N PHE A 68 2.62 2.94 4.00
CA PHE A 68 1.38 3.46 4.53
C PHE A 68 1.59 4.12 5.90
N GLY A 69 1.02 5.31 6.10
CA GLY A 69 1.05 6.00 7.39
C GLY A 69 0.23 7.28 7.44
N PHE A 70 -0.07 7.72 8.65
CA PHE A 70 -0.73 8.98 9.00
C PHE A 70 -0.35 9.35 10.45
N SER A 71 -0.88 10.46 10.98
CA SER A 71 -0.68 10.86 12.38
C SER A 71 -1.85 10.42 13.26
N VAL A 72 -1.57 10.05 14.50
CA VAL A 72 -2.57 9.68 15.51
C VAL A 72 -2.29 10.46 16.79
N ASN A 73 -3.25 11.24 17.26
CA ASN A 73 -3.11 12.09 18.46
C ASN A 73 -1.85 12.98 18.43
N GLY A 74 -1.49 13.48 17.24
CA GLY A 74 -0.29 14.29 17.03
C GLY A 74 1.01 13.50 16.85
N THR A 75 1.04 12.20 17.14
CA THR A 75 2.19 11.35 16.85
C THR A 75 2.24 11.02 15.37
N ASN A 76 3.32 11.38 14.72
CA ASN A 76 3.52 11.19 13.28
C ASN A 76 4.08 9.79 13.00
N PHE A 77 3.34 8.97 12.24
CA PHE A 77 3.75 7.63 11.77
C PHE A 77 4.10 7.62 10.28
N TRP A 78 4.20 8.81 9.68
CA TRP A 78 4.51 8.95 8.26
C TRP A 78 5.98 9.27 8.01
N ASP A 79 6.55 10.24 8.72
CA ASP A 79 7.93 10.64 8.54
C ASP A 79 8.92 9.57 9.06
N GLU A 80 10.19 9.69 8.68
CA GLU A 80 11.27 8.81 9.14
C GLU A 80 12.26 9.55 10.06
N VAL A 81 12.09 10.87 10.19
CA VAL A 81 12.96 11.72 11.02
C VAL A 81 12.29 11.99 12.37
N PRO A 82 12.92 11.63 13.49
CA PRO A 82 12.38 11.84 14.84
C PRO A 82 12.06 13.32 15.14
N PRO A 83 11.01 13.57 15.96
CA PRO A 83 10.22 12.60 16.72
C PRO A 83 9.10 11.98 15.90
N VAL A 84 9.12 10.66 15.73
CA VAL A 84 8.11 9.90 14.98
C VAL A 84 7.61 8.70 15.77
N GLY A 85 6.40 8.27 15.47
CA GLY A 85 5.84 7.00 15.93
C GLY A 85 6.48 5.82 15.20
N ALA A 86 6.36 4.63 15.79
CA ALA A 86 6.85 3.39 15.19
C ALA A 86 5.71 2.44 14.87
N GLN A 87 5.72 1.88 13.66
CA GLN A 87 4.84 0.77 13.28
C GLN A 87 5.57 -0.55 13.52
N PHE A 88 5.32 -1.17 14.67
CA PHE A 88 6.03 -2.38 15.12
C PHE A 88 5.29 -3.65 14.70
N PRO A 89 5.82 -4.45 13.77
CA PRO A 89 5.18 -5.66 13.29
C PRO A 89 5.33 -6.85 14.24
N SER A 90 4.33 -7.74 14.26
CA SER A 90 4.46 -9.04 14.90
C SER A 90 5.49 -9.92 14.17
N PRO A 91 6.25 -10.76 14.90
CA PRO A 91 7.39 -11.50 14.33
C PRO A 91 6.99 -12.65 13.40
N LEU A 92 5.79 -13.18 13.54
CA LEU A 92 5.34 -14.38 12.83
C LEU A 92 4.09 -14.08 11.99
N PRO A 93 4.24 -13.81 10.68
CA PRO A 93 3.10 -13.63 9.80
C PRO A 93 2.39 -14.96 9.54
N VAL A 94 1.05 -14.92 9.52
CA VAL A 94 0.25 -15.99 8.91
C VAL A 94 0.40 -15.89 7.41
N ARG A 95 0.67 -17.00 6.71
CA ARG A 95 0.93 -17.00 5.27
C ARG A 95 0.51 -18.31 4.62
N PHE A 96 -0.02 -18.24 3.41
CA PHE A 96 -0.35 -19.41 2.58
C PHE A 96 -0.45 -19.06 1.10
N LEU A 97 -0.50 -20.11 0.28
CA LEU A 97 -0.77 -20.05 -1.15
C LEU A 97 -2.14 -20.66 -1.42
N GLY A 98 -2.85 -20.16 -2.41
CA GLY A 98 -4.16 -20.67 -2.78
C GLY A 98 -4.56 -20.31 -4.20
N ARG A 99 -5.85 -20.56 -4.49
CA ARG A 99 -6.50 -20.12 -5.72
C ARG A 99 -7.77 -19.37 -5.39
N THR A 100 -8.03 -18.34 -6.17
CA THR A 100 -9.31 -17.60 -6.10
C THR A 100 -10.47 -18.50 -6.56
N PRO A 101 -11.73 -18.15 -6.32
CA PRO A 101 -12.89 -18.85 -6.89
C PRO A 101 -12.83 -18.96 -8.43
N THR A 102 -12.17 -18.03 -9.10
CA THR A 102 -11.94 -18.04 -10.56
C THR A 102 -10.71 -18.84 -10.97
N GLY A 103 -10.01 -19.50 -10.02
CA GLY A 103 -8.87 -20.36 -10.27
C GLY A 103 -7.52 -19.66 -10.36
N LEU A 104 -7.45 -18.32 -10.23
CA LEU A 104 -6.18 -17.57 -10.26
C LEU A 104 -5.33 -17.89 -9.03
N PRO A 105 -4.01 -18.13 -9.21
CA PRO A 105 -3.12 -18.34 -8.09
C PRO A 105 -2.94 -17.07 -7.29
N TYR A 106 -2.91 -17.20 -5.94
CA TYR A 106 -2.57 -16.10 -5.06
C TYR A 106 -1.62 -16.51 -3.94
N ALA A 107 -0.87 -15.53 -3.47
CA ALA A 107 -0.11 -15.58 -2.23
C ALA A 107 -0.75 -14.62 -1.22
N PHE A 108 -0.93 -15.09 0.01
CA PHE A 108 -1.51 -14.32 1.10
C PHE A 108 -0.55 -14.30 2.28
N PHE A 109 -0.43 -13.14 2.92
CA PHE A 109 0.16 -13.04 4.26
C PHE A 109 -0.50 -11.91 5.06
N ARG A 110 -0.54 -12.11 6.37
CA ARG A 110 -1.03 -11.10 7.32
C ARG A 110 -0.21 -11.12 8.59
N HIS A 111 -0.13 -9.97 9.22
CA HIS A 111 0.51 -9.80 10.53
C HIS A 111 -0.11 -8.61 11.25
N SER A 112 0.01 -8.60 12.57
CA SER A 112 -0.38 -7.44 13.38
C SER A 112 0.74 -6.41 13.38
N VAL A 113 0.36 -5.13 13.42
CA VAL A 113 1.26 -3.98 13.55
C VAL A 113 0.79 -3.12 14.71
N LEU A 114 1.65 -2.90 15.68
CA LEU A 114 1.39 -1.95 16.77
C LEU A 114 1.88 -0.57 16.37
N TRP A 115 1.01 0.42 16.47
CA TRP A 115 1.34 1.83 16.24
C TRP A 115 1.72 2.45 17.59
N LEU A 116 3.01 2.54 17.85
CA LEU A 116 3.60 2.88 19.14
C LEU A 116 4.00 4.36 19.20
N ASP A 117 3.57 5.06 20.24
CA ASP A 117 4.07 6.40 20.56
C ASP A 117 5.29 6.30 21.47
N PRO A 118 6.50 6.58 20.96
CA PRO A 118 7.72 6.50 21.77
C PRO A 118 7.87 7.65 22.77
N THR A 119 7.07 8.73 22.63
CA THR A 119 7.18 9.93 23.45
C THR A 119 6.36 9.85 24.72
N ASN A 120 5.37 8.98 24.77
CA ASN A 120 4.47 8.86 25.93
C ASN A 120 5.11 8.03 27.05
N ARG A 121 5.94 8.71 27.85
CA ARG A 121 6.69 8.12 28.98
C ARG A 121 6.03 8.45 30.35
N THR A 122 4.73 8.52 30.42
CA THR A 122 4.02 8.91 31.65
C THR A 122 3.95 7.81 32.73
N ALA A 123 4.45 6.61 32.46
CA ALA A 123 4.50 5.52 33.42
C ALA A 123 5.95 5.26 33.93
N PRO A 124 6.13 4.76 35.17
CA PRO A 124 7.44 4.40 35.69
C PRO A 124 8.14 3.26 34.95
N GLN A 125 7.46 2.60 34.01
CA GLN A 125 8.03 1.65 33.05
C GLN A 125 7.83 2.18 31.63
N PRO A 126 8.90 2.29 30.82
CA PRO A 126 8.81 2.80 29.47
C PRO A 126 8.29 1.71 28.51
N VAL A 127 7.05 1.30 28.66
CA VAL A 127 6.37 0.49 27.67
C VAL A 127 5.75 1.44 26.67
N PRO A 128 6.15 1.43 25.39
CA PRO A 128 5.51 2.25 24.37
C PRO A 128 4.01 1.92 24.32
N LEU A 129 3.18 2.95 24.36
CA LEU A 129 1.73 2.77 24.28
C LEU A 129 1.30 2.57 22.84
N ALA A 130 0.56 1.50 22.56
CA ALA A 130 -0.08 1.27 21.29
C ALA A 130 -1.32 2.16 21.17
N LEU A 131 -1.26 3.18 20.29
CA LEU A 131 -2.40 4.03 19.98
C LEU A 131 -3.40 3.29 19.08
N LEU A 132 -2.89 2.49 18.15
CA LEU A 132 -3.67 1.62 17.27
C LEU A 132 -3.03 0.23 17.19
N THR A 133 -3.87 -0.77 17.02
CA THR A 133 -3.46 -2.10 16.53
C THR A 133 -3.99 -2.26 15.10
N GLU A 134 -3.14 -2.64 14.17
CA GLU A 134 -3.49 -2.90 12.78
C GLU A 134 -3.32 -4.38 12.47
N GLU A 135 -4.34 -5.02 11.91
CA GLU A 135 -4.22 -6.28 11.17
C GLU A 135 -3.98 -5.93 9.70
N ARG A 136 -2.72 -6.08 9.26
CA ARG A 136 -2.32 -5.84 7.86
C ARG A 136 -2.30 -7.14 7.10
N ALA A 137 -3.11 -7.21 6.04
CA ALA A 137 -3.20 -8.35 5.15
C ALA A 137 -2.86 -7.94 3.72
N LEU A 138 -1.97 -8.68 3.08
CA LEU A 138 -1.61 -8.51 1.68
C LEU A 138 -1.94 -9.78 0.91
N THR A 139 -2.67 -9.62 -0.20
CA THR A 139 -2.99 -10.70 -1.13
C THR A 139 -2.43 -10.33 -2.49
N LEU A 140 -1.52 -11.15 -3.01
CA LEU A 140 -0.97 -11.00 -4.35
C LEU A 140 -1.59 -12.05 -5.26
N THR A 141 -2.31 -11.61 -6.30
CA THR A 141 -2.93 -12.48 -7.31
C THR A 141 -2.22 -12.28 -8.64
N VAL A 142 -2.09 -13.35 -9.41
CA VAL A 142 -1.49 -13.34 -10.74
C VAL A 142 -2.50 -13.81 -11.77
N ASP A 143 -2.74 -12.97 -12.78
CA ASP A 143 -3.47 -13.33 -14.00
C ASP A 143 -2.56 -13.20 -15.21
N LYS A 144 -2.03 -14.37 -15.66
CA LYS A 144 -1.14 -14.43 -16.82
C LYS A 144 -1.83 -14.07 -18.14
N ALA A 145 -3.12 -14.39 -18.27
CA ALA A 145 -3.87 -14.12 -19.49
C ALA A 145 -4.03 -12.61 -19.70
N GLU A 146 -4.22 -11.89 -18.60
CA GLU A 146 -4.34 -10.43 -18.61
C GLU A 146 -2.99 -9.72 -18.46
N GLY A 147 -1.89 -10.42 -18.16
CA GLY A 147 -0.61 -9.79 -17.79
C GLY A 147 -0.75 -8.91 -16.57
N GLU A 148 -1.60 -9.32 -15.61
CA GLU A 148 -1.93 -8.57 -14.39
C GLU A 148 -1.28 -9.22 -13.18
N LEU A 149 -0.62 -8.39 -12.37
CA LEU A 149 -0.29 -8.69 -10.98
C LEU A 149 -1.10 -7.73 -10.12
N ALA A 150 -1.90 -8.28 -9.20
CA ALA A 150 -2.79 -7.50 -8.33
C ALA A 150 -2.39 -7.67 -6.87
N LEU A 151 -1.98 -6.59 -6.21
CA LEU A 151 -1.69 -6.53 -4.78
C LEU A 151 -2.85 -5.86 -4.05
N HIS A 152 -3.67 -6.64 -3.36
CA HIS A 152 -4.69 -6.14 -2.45
C HIS A 152 -4.06 -5.91 -1.07
N TRP A 153 -3.98 -4.65 -0.66
CA TRP A 153 -3.56 -4.21 0.66
C TRP A 153 -4.80 -3.90 1.50
N ARG A 154 -4.95 -4.60 2.61
CA ARG A 154 -6.03 -4.39 3.57
C ARG A 154 -5.42 -4.08 4.94
N SER A 155 -5.90 -3.01 5.58
CA SER A 155 -5.58 -2.65 6.96
C SER A 155 -6.86 -2.55 7.76
N ALA A 156 -7.01 -3.38 8.78
CA ALA A 156 -8.09 -3.31 9.76
C ALA A 156 -7.51 -2.80 11.09
N PHE A 157 -8.04 -1.66 11.55
CA PHE A 157 -7.54 -0.99 12.75
C PHE A 157 -8.48 -1.17 13.92
N ALA A 158 -7.91 -1.30 15.12
CA ALA A 158 -8.60 -1.18 16.39
C ALA A 158 -7.91 -0.08 17.21
N VAL A 159 -8.71 0.82 17.79
CA VAL A 159 -8.23 1.88 18.69
C VAL A 159 -7.94 1.28 20.05
N GLY A 160 -6.69 1.41 20.49
CA GLY A 160 -6.24 0.94 21.80
C GLY A 160 -6.64 1.89 22.95
N ASP A 161 -6.73 1.36 24.16
CA ASP A 161 -7.00 2.15 25.38
C ASP A 161 -5.94 3.23 25.62
N ALA A 162 -4.72 3.00 25.13
CA ALA A 162 -3.61 3.94 25.21
C ALA A 162 -3.84 5.24 24.39
N ALA A 163 -4.76 5.25 23.44
CA ALA A 163 -5.19 6.47 22.74
C ALA A 163 -5.99 7.45 23.64
N GLY A 164 -6.27 7.03 24.90
CA GLY A 164 -7.15 7.75 25.81
C GLY A 164 -8.63 7.61 25.40
N ALA A 165 -9.43 8.65 25.59
CA ALA A 165 -10.86 8.60 25.25
C ALA A 165 -11.11 8.40 23.74
N LYS A 166 -10.17 8.84 22.88
CA LYS A 166 -10.30 8.78 21.43
C LYS A 166 -8.94 8.82 20.71
N ALA A 167 -8.88 8.21 19.55
CA ALA A 167 -7.84 8.45 18.54
C ALA A 167 -8.31 9.49 17.55
N VAL A 168 -7.52 10.56 17.35
CA VAL A 168 -7.73 11.57 16.32
C VAL A 168 -6.72 11.31 15.21
N LEU A 169 -7.22 10.88 14.05
CA LEU A 169 -6.40 10.66 12.87
C LEU A 169 -6.24 11.96 12.11
N THR A 170 -5.01 12.35 11.87
CA THR A 170 -4.63 13.55 11.11
C THR A 170 -3.53 13.20 10.13
N GLY A 171 -3.10 14.15 9.31
CA GLY A 171 -1.99 13.91 8.38
C GLY A 171 -1.62 15.10 7.55
N GLY A 172 -0.56 14.97 6.76
CA GLY A 172 -0.23 15.88 5.68
C GLY A 172 -1.02 15.53 4.40
N PRO A 173 -0.89 16.36 3.36
CA PRO A 173 -1.63 16.19 2.11
C PRO A 173 -1.32 14.88 1.37
N ASP A 174 -0.18 14.28 1.63
CA ASP A 174 0.32 13.03 1.03
C ASP A 174 0.40 11.86 2.01
N HIS A 175 -0.18 11.98 3.22
CA HIS A 175 -0.28 10.88 4.15
C HIS A 175 -1.35 9.87 3.71
N GLY A 176 -1.03 8.59 3.78
CA GLY A 176 -1.89 7.49 3.33
C GLY A 176 -1.06 6.34 2.76
N LEU A 177 -1.53 5.70 1.70
CA LEU A 177 -0.77 4.73 0.93
C LEU A 177 0.00 5.49 -0.16
N ILE A 178 1.33 5.49 -0.10
CA ILE A 178 2.17 6.10 -1.13
C ILE A 178 2.89 5.03 -1.95
N LEU A 179 2.81 5.20 -3.26
CA LEU A 179 3.56 4.46 -4.25
C LEU A 179 4.61 5.41 -4.84
N PRO A 180 5.87 5.34 -4.42
CA PRO A 180 6.94 6.04 -5.12
C PRO A 180 7.11 5.39 -6.51
N LEU A 181 7.25 6.23 -7.52
CA LEU A 181 7.41 5.77 -8.89
C LEU A 181 8.89 5.79 -9.29
N PRO A 182 9.34 4.86 -10.14
CA PRO A 182 10.68 4.91 -10.67
C PRO A 182 10.88 6.21 -11.46
N GLU A 183 12.06 6.80 -11.33
CA GLU A 183 12.44 7.93 -12.15
C GLU A 183 12.51 7.45 -13.61
N ASP A 184 11.66 8.02 -14.44
CA ASP A 184 11.77 7.82 -15.88
C ASP A 184 12.89 8.73 -16.39
N ARG A 185 13.97 8.14 -16.90
CA ARG A 185 15.09 8.86 -17.54
C ARG A 185 14.65 9.72 -18.73
N ALA A 186 13.43 9.51 -19.23
CA ALA A 186 12.88 10.22 -20.37
C ALA A 186 11.79 11.25 -20.01
N GLY A 187 11.41 11.41 -18.72
CA GLY A 187 10.40 12.40 -18.28
C GLY A 187 8.98 12.11 -18.80
N ARG A 188 8.65 10.86 -19.12
CA ARG A 188 7.39 10.49 -19.81
C ARG A 188 6.38 9.76 -18.93
N VAL A 189 6.44 9.95 -17.62
CA VAL A 189 5.39 9.43 -16.74
C VAL A 189 4.07 10.15 -17.06
N ARG A 190 3.08 9.42 -17.56
CA ARG A 190 1.74 9.94 -17.83
C ARG A 190 0.76 9.37 -16.82
N HIS A 191 0.05 10.25 -16.13
CA HIS A 191 -1.02 9.84 -15.23
C HIS A 191 -2.38 9.91 -15.96
N VAL A 192 -3.18 8.87 -15.77
CA VAL A 192 -4.58 8.81 -16.24
C VAL A 192 -5.45 8.57 -15.01
N ARG A 193 -6.56 9.30 -14.92
CA ARG A 193 -7.52 9.19 -13.81
C ARG A 193 -8.90 8.83 -14.31
N ALA A 194 -9.75 8.32 -13.40
CA ALA A 194 -11.15 8.12 -13.71
C ALA A 194 -11.78 9.46 -14.11
N GLY A 195 -12.32 9.52 -15.32
CA GLY A 195 -13.15 10.64 -15.80
C GLY A 195 -12.47 11.74 -16.59
N THR A 196 -11.19 12.08 -16.37
CA THR A 196 -10.48 13.12 -17.17
C THR A 196 -8.97 12.93 -17.10
N SER A 197 -8.27 13.15 -18.22
CA SER A 197 -6.80 13.22 -18.21
C SER A 197 -6.35 14.55 -17.60
N PRO A 198 -5.31 14.58 -16.75
CA PRO A 198 -4.71 15.84 -16.31
C PRO A 198 -4.08 16.55 -17.53
N PRO A 199 -4.07 17.88 -17.55
CA PRO A 199 -3.32 18.61 -18.56
C PRO A 199 -1.83 18.21 -18.48
N PRO A 200 -1.16 17.98 -19.60
CA PRO A 200 0.26 17.69 -19.62
C PRO A 200 1.06 18.93 -19.19
N GLY A 201 1.99 18.76 -18.25
CA GLY A 201 3.11 19.69 -18.11
C GLY A 201 3.03 20.75 -17.01
N GLU A 202 2.06 20.72 -16.09
CA GLU A 202 2.12 21.62 -14.92
C GLU A 202 3.05 21.09 -13.83
N PRO A 203 4.09 21.85 -13.41
CA PRO A 203 4.93 21.49 -12.28
C PRO A 203 4.15 21.67 -10.96
N GLY A 204 4.21 20.69 -10.08
CA GLY A 204 3.61 20.75 -8.74
C GLY A 204 2.81 19.50 -8.39
N PRO A 205 2.35 19.38 -7.14
CA PRO A 205 1.46 18.31 -6.76
C PRO A 205 0.08 18.52 -7.38
N HIS A 206 -0.45 17.50 -8.03
CA HIS A 206 -1.82 17.49 -8.56
C HIS A 206 -2.71 16.66 -7.66
N GLU A 207 -3.87 17.21 -7.30
CA GLU A 207 -4.89 16.51 -6.54
C GLU A 207 -6.00 15.95 -7.44
N SER A 208 -6.59 14.83 -7.03
CA SER A 208 -7.69 14.20 -7.74
C SER A 208 -8.59 13.42 -6.80
N ASP A 209 -9.90 13.65 -6.90
CA ASP A 209 -10.95 12.90 -6.18
C ASP A 209 -11.35 11.62 -6.94
N ALA A 210 -10.55 11.17 -7.88
CA ALA A 210 -10.75 9.94 -8.61
C ALA A 210 -10.71 8.74 -7.67
N ARG A 211 -11.41 7.65 -8.03
CA ARG A 211 -11.36 6.38 -7.30
C ARG A 211 -10.18 5.49 -7.68
N TRP A 212 -9.49 5.80 -8.76
CA TRP A 212 -8.24 5.19 -9.18
C TRP A 212 -7.38 6.14 -10.01
N ILE A 213 -6.07 5.94 -9.92
CA ILE A 213 -5.06 6.61 -10.76
C ILE A 213 -4.22 5.54 -11.43
N ALA A 214 -4.00 5.68 -12.73
CA ALA A 214 -3.09 4.85 -13.50
C ALA A 214 -1.88 5.67 -13.93
N THR A 215 -0.71 5.07 -13.86
CA THR A 215 0.55 5.64 -14.31
C THR A 215 1.11 4.81 -15.45
N HIS A 216 1.32 5.44 -16.58
CA HIS A 216 1.99 4.83 -17.72
C HIS A 216 3.50 4.98 -17.57
N HIS A 217 4.21 3.90 -17.79
CA HIS A 217 5.66 3.84 -17.80
C HIS A 217 6.15 3.40 -19.18
N GLU A 218 7.31 3.88 -19.57
CA GLU A 218 8.02 3.42 -20.76
C GLU A 218 9.49 3.19 -20.40
N ARG A 219 9.98 1.98 -20.60
CA ARG A 219 11.39 1.63 -20.34
C ARG A 219 11.90 0.70 -21.43
N ASP A 220 13.02 1.02 -22.05
CA ASP A 220 13.67 0.23 -23.09
C ASP A 220 12.72 -0.18 -24.23
N GLY A 221 11.85 0.77 -24.66
CA GLY A 221 10.85 0.55 -25.71
C GLY A 221 9.65 -0.31 -25.31
N ARG A 222 9.53 -0.69 -24.04
CA ARG A 222 8.37 -1.41 -23.50
C ARG A 222 7.50 -0.47 -22.67
N ALA A 223 6.19 -0.51 -22.93
CA ALA A 223 5.20 0.23 -22.16
C ALA A 223 4.53 -0.71 -21.16
N PHE A 224 4.47 -0.29 -19.90
CA PHE A 224 3.78 -0.99 -18.82
C PHE A 224 2.97 0.01 -17.97
N MET A 225 2.16 -0.47 -17.05
CA MET A 225 1.26 0.40 -16.29
C MET A 225 1.18 -0.02 -14.82
N THR A 226 1.12 0.99 -13.94
CA THR A 226 0.77 0.81 -12.53
C THR A 226 -0.55 1.50 -12.25
N VAL A 227 -1.43 0.89 -11.45
CA VAL A 227 -2.70 1.50 -11.04
C VAL A 227 -2.85 1.40 -9.54
N VAL A 228 -3.30 2.48 -8.90
CA VAL A 228 -3.71 2.49 -7.49
C VAL A 228 -5.21 2.76 -7.43
N MET A 229 -5.94 1.87 -6.77
CA MET A 229 -7.39 1.97 -6.55
C MET A 229 -7.69 2.06 -5.06
N VAL A 230 -8.70 2.85 -4.69
CA VAL A 230 -9.12 3.07 -3.29
C VAL A 230 -10.46 2.37 -3.05
N GLY A 231 -10.56 1.64 -1.95
CA GLY A 231 -11.79 0.93 -1.57
C GLY A 231 -12.94 1.90 -1.28
N PRO A 232 -14.17 1.62 -1.74
CA PRO A 232 -15.31 2.52 -1.61
C PRO A 232 -15.80 2.69 -0.17
N ARG A 233 -15.36 1.81 0.75
CA ARG A 233 -15.71 1.82 2.17
C ARG A 233 -14.55 2.28 3.06
N ASN A 234 -13.50 2.84 2.48
CA ASN A 234 -12.39 3.39 3.24
C ASN A 234 -12.88 4.55 4.12
N ALA A 235 -12.34 4.61 5.33
CA ALA A 235 -12.59 5.72 6.23
C ALA A 235 -12.09 7.04 5.62
N GLY A 236 -12.82 8.14 5.83
CA GLY A 236 -12.50 9.45 5.30
C GLY A 236 -12.92 9.68 3.85
N THR A 237 -12.43 10.78 3.26
CA THR A 237 -12.71 11.13 1.86
C THR A 237 -11.49 10.75 1.02
N PRO A 238 -11.61 9.77 0.11
CA PRO A 238 -10.51 9.38 -0.75
C PRO A 238 -10.06 10.54 -1.64
N ARG A 239 -8.75 10.71 -1.74
CA ARG A 239 -8.10 11.68 -2.61
C ARG A 239 -6.75 11.13 -3.06
N PHE A 240 -6.35 11.45 -4.26
CA PHE A 240 -4.99 11.21 -4.73
C PHE A 240 -4.19 12.50 -4.75
N VAL A 241 -2.94 12.41 -4.34
CA VAL A 241 -1.92 13.44 -4.54
C VAL A 241 -0.83 12.85 -5.44
N ILE A 242 -0.61 13.47 -6.58
CA ILE A 242 0.36 13.05 -7.58
C ILE A 242 1.50 14.04 -7.55
N ARG A 243 2.72 13.58 -7.35
CA ARG A 243 3.94 14.39 -7.39
C ARG A 243 4.81 13.97 -8.56
N SER A 244 5.35 14.95 -9.27
CA SER A 244 6.30 14.73 -10.35
C SER A 244 7.74 14.99 -9.91
N THR A 245 7.94 15.85 -8.91
CA THR A 245 9.26 16.27 -8.41
C THR A 245 9.23 16.45 -6.88
N PRO A 246 10.34 16.32 -6.13
CA PRO A 246 11.64 15.83 -6.61
C PRO A 246 11.65 14.33 -6.91
N GLN A 247 10.72 13.55 -6.35
CA GLN A 247 10.54 12.13 -6.63
C GLN A 247 9.09 11.89 -7.07
N PRO A 248 8.89 11.31 -8.26
CA PRO A 248 7.56 10.95 -8.72
C PRO A 248 6.86 9.99 -7.75
N SER A 249 5.59 10.26 -7.43
CA SER A 249 4.81 9.39 -6.55
C SER A 249 3.30 9.59 -6.74
N VAL A 250 2.55 8.56 -6.35
CA VAL A 250 1.09 8.59 -6.22
C VAL A 250 0.75 8.25 -4.77
N ALA A 251 0.14 9.19 -4.06
CA ALA A 251 -0.37 8.99 -2.71
C ALA A 251 -1.89 8.86 -2.74
N ALA A 252 -2.42 7.75 -2.23
CA ALA A 252 -3.85 7.55 -1.97
C ALA A 252 -4.14 7.92 -0.53
N THR A 253 -4.76 9.07 -0.30
CA THR A 253 -5.01 9.66 1.01
C THR A 253 -6.49 9.57 1.41
N GLN A 254 -6.79 9.83 2.68
CA GLN A 254 -8.15 9.96 3.21
C GLN A 254 -8.50 11.41 3.53
N SER A 255 -7.78 12.37 2.97
CA SER A 255 -7.95 13.82 3.21
C SER A 255 -7.88 14.22 4.69
N LEU A 256 -7.05 13.52 5.49
CA LEU A 256 -6.90 13.75 6.93
C LEU A 256 -6.30 15.13 7.26
N ASP A 257 -5.62 15.74 6.31
CA ASP A 257 -5.12 17.12 6.38
C ASP A 257 -6.25 18.15 6.35
N ARG A 258 -7.40 17.82 5.77
CA ARG A 258 -8.59 18.68 5.65
C ARG A 258 -9.66 18.34 6.66
N THR A 259 -9.84 17.04 6.91
CA THR A 259 -10.92 16.54 7.78
C THR A 259 -10.37 15.42 8.66
N PRO A 260 -9.96 15.72 9.89
CA PRO A 260 -9.56 14.69 10.84
C PRO A 260 -10.68 13.70 11.11
N LEU A 261 -10.31 12.43 11.34
CA LEU A 261 -11.25 11.37 11.73
C LEU A 261 -11.07 11.05 13.20
N GLU A 262 -12.16 10.84 13.90
CA GLU A 262 -12.16 10.50 15.32
C GLU A 262 -12.79 9.15 15.57
N TYR A 263 -12.09 8.32 16.35
CA TYR A 263 -12.56 7.00 16.79
C TYR A 263 -12.38 6.86 18.30
N ARG A 264 -13.40 6.34 18.99
CA ARG A 264 -13.32 6.04 20.42
C ARG A 264 -12.50 4.78 20.66
N ALA A 265 -11.96 4.63 21.86
CA ALA A 265 -11.33 3.38 22.28
C ALA A 265 -12.26 2.18 22.04
N GLY A 266 -11.70 1.10 21.51
CA GLY A 266 -12.44 -0.10 21.12
C GLY A 266 -13.18 -0.05 19.78
N GLN A 267 -13.28 1.13 19.14
CA GLN A 267 -13.82 1.20 17.78
C GLN A 267 -12.82 0.68 16.74
N THR A 268 -13.35 0.19 15.64
CA THR A 268 -12.59 -0.33 14.51
C THR A 268 -12.91 0.43 13.23
N PHE A 269 -11.92 0.51 12.34
CA PHE A 269 -12.09 1.01 10.98
C PHE A 269 -11.20 0.23 10.01
N ARG A 270 -11.45 0.37 8.72
CA ARG A 270 -10.74 -0.40 7.70
C ARG A 270 -10.41 0.45 6.49
N LEU A 271 -9.28 0.12 5.88
CA LEU A 271 -8.80 0.68 4.63
C LEU A 271 -8.42 -0.46 3.68
N ASP A 272 -8.89 -0.36 2.44
CA ASP A 272 -8.62 -1.30 1.36
C ASP A 272 -8.03 -0.54 0.16
N TYR A 273 -6.94 -1.06 -0.38
CA TYR A 273 -6.31 -0.55 -1.60
C TYR A 273 -5.99 -1.70 -2.54
N LEU A 274 -6.08 -1.44 -3.84
CA LEU A 274 -5.62 -2.36 -4.86
C LEU A 274 -4.55 -1.68 -5.69
N VAL A 275 -3.35 -2.28 -5.70
CA VAL A 275 -2.25 -1.85 -6.57
C VAL A 275 -2.10 -2.88 -7.67
N LEU A 276 -2.24 -2.43 -8.92
CA LEU A 276 -2.14 -3.29 -10.10
C LEU A 276 -0.86 -2.98 -10.87
N ALA A 277 -0.23 -4.02 -11.36
CA ALA A 277 0.86 -3.96 -12.30
C ALA A 277 0.45 -4.68 -13.58
N TYR A 278 0.55 -4.00 -14.71
CA TYR A 278 0.24 -4.57 -16.02
C TYR A 278 1.48 -4.55 -16.91
N ASP A 279 1.72 -5.65 -17.61
CA ASP A 279 2.80 -5.76 -18.61
C ASP A 279 2.56 -4.86 -19.86
N ARG A 280 1.37 -4.30 -19.99
CA ARG A 280 0.96 -3.40 -21.06
C ARG A 280 -0.07 -2.38 -20.57
N PRO A 281 -0.17 -1.19 -21.19
CA PRO A 281 -1.19 -0.21 -20.85
C PRO A 281 -2.62 -0.75 -21.04
N ARG A 282 -3.52 -0.28 -20.16
CA ARG A 282 -4.96 -0.55 -20.19
C ARG A 282 -5.72 0.74 -20.48
N SER A 283 -6.85 0.62 -21.15
CA SER A 283 -7.77 1.73 -21.36
C SER A 283 -8.50 2.13 -20.07
N PRO A 284 -9.00 3.38 -19.96
CA PRO A 284 -9.82 3.79 -18.82
C PRO A 284 -11.06 2.92 -18.60
N ALA A 285 -11.67 2.41 -19.68
CA ALA A 285 -12.83 1.53 -19.60
C ALA A 285 -12.49 0.17 -18.95
N GLU A 286 -11.37 -0.45 -19.35
CA GLU A 286 -10.88 -1.70 -18.74
C GLU A 286 -10.58 -1.50 -17.25
N LEU A 287 -9.97 -0.36 -16.88
CA LEU A 287 -9.65 -0.04 -15.48
C LEU A 287 -10.90 0.21 -14.66
N GLU A 288 -11.90 0.85 -15.25
CA GLU A 288 -13.20 1.06 -14.60
C GLU A 288 -13.94 -0.26 -14.34
N ASP A 289 -13.92 -1.17 -15.31
CA ASP A 289 -14.50 -2.50 -15.17
C ASP A 289 -13.72 -3.33 -14.12
N ARG A 290 -12.40 -3.19 -14.06
CA ARG A 290 -11.56 -3.83 -13.04
C ARG A 290 -11.88 -3.30 -11.65
N TYR A 291 -12.06 -1.98 -11.51
CA TYR A 291 -12.49 -1.37 -10.25
C TYR A 291 -13.83 -1.90 -9.77
N ARG A 292 -14.84 -1.98 -10.65
CA ARG A 292 -16.16 -2.52 -10.31
C ARG A 292 -16.09 -3.98 -9.86
N ARG A 293 -15.34 -4.82 -10.56
CA ARG A 293 -15.14 -6.23 -10.14
C ARG A 293 -14.52 -6.31 -8.76
N TRP A 294 -13.41 -5.60 -8.51
CA TRP A 294 -12.77 -5.60 -7.21
C TRP A 294 -13.67 -5.10 -6.08
N THR A 295 -14.42 -4.03 -6.31
CA THR A 295 -15.33 -3.50 -5.28
C THR A 295 -16.45 -4.47 -4.95
N ALA A 296 -16.98 -5.24 -5.91
CA ALA A 296 -17.95 -6.30 -5.67
C ALA A 296 -17.32 -7.45 -4.85
N GLU A 297 -16.09 -7.86 -5.17
CA GLU A 297 -15.35 -8.90 -4.43
C GLU A 297 -15.18 -8.54 -2.94
N ILE A 298 -14.73 -7.31 -2.64
CA ILE A 298 -14.52 -6.88 -1.24
C ILE A 298 -15.84 -6.67 -0.48
N GLN A 299 -16.94 -6.36 -1.16
CA GLN A 299 -18.26 -6.27 -0.56
C GLN A 299 -18.78 -7.66 -0.15
N THR A 300 -18.72 -8.62 -1.07
CA THR A 300 -19.14 -10.00 -0.80
C THR A 300 -18.33 -10.63 0.34
N ALA A 301 -17.01 -10.36 0.40
CA ALA A 301 -16.17 -10.86 1.48
C ALA A 301 -16.47 -10.20 2.85
N ALA A 302 -17.06 -9.02 2.88
CA ALA A 302 -17.46 -8.35 4.12
C ALA A 302 -18.83 -8.83 4.65
N ASP A 303 -19.71 -9.28 3.75
CA ASP A 303 -21.07 -9.71 4.06
C ASP A 303 -21.18 -11.24 4.23
N GLY A 304 -20.09 -11.99 4.04
CA GLY A 304 -20.03 -13.44 4.25
C GLY A 304 -20.15 -13.83 5.74
N PRO A 305 -20.49 -15.11 6.04
CA PRO A 305 -20.69 -15.56 7.41
C PRO A 305 -19.46 -15.29 8.27
N ARG A 306 -19.71 -14.68 9.43
CA ARG A 306 -18.73 -14.41 10.49
C ARG A 306 -18.32 -15.68 11.20
#